data_6ce0505afde90a962199f2e68381b536
#
_entry.id   6ce0505afde90a962199f2e68381b536
#
_cell.length_a   1.000
_cell.length_b   1.000
_cell.length_c   1.000
_cell.angle_alpha   90.00
_cell.angle_beta   90.00
_cell.angle_gamma   90.00
#
_symmetry.space_group_name_H-M   'P 1'
#
loop_
_entity.id
_entity.type
_entity.pdbx_description
1 polymer ?
#
loop_
_entity_poly.entity_id
_entity_poly.type
_entity_poly.pdbx_seq_one_letter_code
_entity_poly.pdbx_strand_id
1 'polypeptide(L)'
;MNLKGKTAIVTGSNSGIGLGVAEELARAGADVVINSFTDRVEDHALAGALSSRHGVQVRYIAADMSKGEECRRLIESAGACDILVNNAGIQHVAGIDEFPVEKWNAILAINLSSAFHTTAAALPMMRAAGWGRVINIASAHGLTASPYKSAYVAAKHGVVGLTKVTALECAGQGITANAICPGYVLTPLVEAQIPDQMKKHNMDRDTVIKQVMLERQPSREFATVEQIGGTAVFLASDAAAQITGTTISVDGGWTAL
;
A
#
# COMPACT_ATOMS: atom_id res chain seq x y z
N MET A 1 -5.26 17.05 10.24
CA MET A 1 -6.09 16.74 9.05
C MET A 1 -7.30 16.00 9.55
N ASN A 2 -8.50 16.30 9.06
CA ASN A 2 -9.74 15.68 9.53
C ASN A 2 -10.42 14.94 8.38
N LEU A 3 -10.62 13.62 8.54
CA LEU A 3 -11.26 12.74 7.56
C LEU A 3 -12.63 12.23 8.07
N LYS A 4 -13.22 12.91 9.06
CA LYS A 4 -14.52 12.53 9.64
C LYS A 4 -15.60 12.48 8.57
N GLY A 5 -16.38 11.40 8.56
CA GLY A 5 -17.45 11.18 7.57
C GLY A 5 -16.95 10.63 6.23
N LYS A 6 -15.66 10.28 6.11
CA LYS A 6 -15.08 9.59 4.97
C LYS A 6 -14.92 8.10 5.26
N THR A 7 -15.14 7.28 4.24
CA THR A 7 -14.89 5.84 4.30
C THR A 7 -13.65 5.48 3.51
N ALA A 8 -12.67 4.87 4.17
CA ALA A 8 -11.43 4.40 3.56
C ALA A 8 -11.44 2.88 3.42
N ILE A 9 -10.98 2.37 2.29
CA ILE A 9 -10.75 0.94 2.06
C ILE A 9 -9.26 0.75 1.86
N VAL A 10 -8.63 -0.15 2.65
CA VAL A 10 -7.19 -0.45 2.56
C VAL A 10 -7.02 -1.94 2.27
N THR A 11 -6.46 -2.28 1.11
CA THR A 11 -6.22 -3.68 0.75
C THR A 11 -4.96 -4.24 1.42
N GLY A 12 -4.98 -5.52 1.83
CA GLY A 12 -3.85 -6.17 2.49
C GLY A 12 -3.47 -5.46 3.80
N SER A 13 -4.44 -5.17 4.67
CA SER A 13 -4.26 -4.26 5.81
C SER A 13 -4.41 -4.91 7.19
N ASN A 14 -4.33 -6.24 7.28
CA ASN A 14 -4.28 -6.91 8.59
C ASN A 14 -2.87 -6.93 9.22
N SER A 15 -1.86 -6.39 8.55
CA SER A 15 -0.48 -6.31 9.05
C SER A 15 0.35 -5.26 8.28
N GLY A 16 1.56 -4.98 8.76
CA GLY A 16 2.59 -4.21 8.06
C GLY A 16 2.16 -2.80 7.64
N ILE A 17 2.55 -2.39 6.43
CA ILE A 17 2.26 -1.04 5.91
C ILE A 17 0.75 -0.79 5.83
N GLY A 18 -0.01 -1.77 5.32
CA GLY A 18 -1.46 -1.61 5.17
C GLY A 18 -2.16 -1.37 6.50
N LEU A 19 -1.76 -2.07 7.56
CA LEU A 19 -2.29 -1.85 8.91
C LEU A 19 -1.92 -0.46 9.44
N GLY A 20 -0.66 -0.03 9.27
CA GLY A 20 -0.23 1.30 9.68
C GLY A 20 -0.99 2.41 8.95
N VAL A 21 -1.24 2.25 7.66
CA VAL A 21 -2.06 3.19 6.88
C VAL A 21 -3.51 3.21 7.37
N ALA A 22 -4.11 2.03 7.61
CA ALA A 22 -5.47 1.92 8.13
C ALA A 22 -5.62 2.60 9.50
N GLU A 23 -4.63 2.42 10.38
CA GLU A 23 -4.60 3.01 11.71
C GLU A 23 -4.46 4.54 11.66
N GLU A 24 -3.62 5.08 10.79
CA GLU A 24 -3.47 6.55 10.62
C GLU A 24 -4.73 7.18 10.01
N LEU A 25 -5.39 6.51 9.06
CA LEU A 25 -6.68 6.99 8.50
C LEU A 25 -7.78 6.97 9.58
N ALA A 26 -7.86 5.92 10.40
CA ALA A 26 -8.77 5.84 11.53
C ALA A 26 -8.49 6.93 12.57
N ARG A 27 -7.21 7.17 12.90
CA ARG A 27 -6.79 8.26 13.80
C ARG A 27 -7.18 9.64 13.26
N ALA A 28 -7.18 9.81 11.94
CA ALA A 28 -7.65 11.04 11.28
C ALA A 28 -9.18 11.17 11.23
N GLY A 29 -9.94 10.16 11.72
CA GLY A 29 -11.39 10.19 11.85
C GLY A 29 -12.16 9.52 10.71
N ALA A 30 -11.49 8.84 9.78
CA ALA A 30 -12.17 8.05 8.74
C ALA A 30 -12.72 6.74 9.30
N ASP A 31 -13.88 6.33 8.81
CA ASP A 31 -14.30 4.95 8.92
C ASP A 31 -13.43 4.09 7.99
N VAL A 32 -13.04 2.88 8.42
CA VAL A 32 -12.05 2.09 7.68
C VAL A 32 -12.55 0.67 7.41
N VAL A 33 -12.37 0.21 6.19
CA VAL A 33 -12.48 -1.20 5.83
C VAL A 33 -11.08 -1.76 5.68
N ILE A 34 -10.71 -2.69 6.57
CA ILE A 34 -9.48 -3.46 6.46
C ILE A 34 -9.75 -4.79 5.76
N ASN A 35 -8.72 -5.31 5.07
CA ASN A 35 -8.84 -6.48 4.21
C ASN A 35 -7.62 -7.40 4.29
N SER A 36 -7.86 -8.68 4.16
CA SER A 36 -6.88 -9.71 3.82
C SER A 36 -7.59 -10.85 3.07
N PHE A 37 -6.85 -11.85 2.60
CA PHE A 37 -7.42 -13.04 1.94
C PHE A 37 -7.93 -14.09 2.94
N THR A 38 -7.65 -13.95 4.21
CA THR A 38 -8.13 -14.82 5.30
C THR A 38 -9.45 -14.30 5.86
N ASP A 39 -10.21 -15.17 6.52
CA ASP A 39 -11.43 -14.81 7.25
C ASP A 39 -11.39 -15.49 8.64
N ARG A 40 -10.47 -15.02 9.47
CA ARG A 40 -10.22 -15.57 10.79
C ARG A 40 -10.80 -14.69 11.89
N VAL A 41 -11.05 -15.26 13.04
CA VAL A 41 -11.54 -14.53 14.23
C VAL A 41 -10.60 -13.38 14.61
N GLU A 42 -9.29 -13.58 14.46
CA GLU A 42 -8.26 -12.58 14.77
C GLU A 42 -8.36 -11.36 13.84
N ASP A 43 -8.72 -11.57 12.56
CA ASP A 43 -8.89 -10.49 11.59
C ASP A 43 -10.07 -9.57 11.97
N HIS A 44 -11.19 -10.16 12.43
CA HIS A 44 -12.34 -9.40 12.94
C HIS A 44 -12.05 -8.76 14.30
N ALA A 45 -11.32 -9.45 15.19
CA ALA A 45 -10.91 -8.89 16.48
C ALA A 45 -10.01 -7.67 16.30
N LEU A 46 -9.10 -7.68 15.30
CA LEU A 46 -8.27 -6.53 14.94
C LEU A 46 -9.12 -5.31 14.55
N ALA A 47 -10.15 -5.51 13.70
CA ALA A 47 -11.07 -4.43 13.32
C ALA A 47 -11.78 -3.85 14.55
N GLY A 48 -12.29 -4.69 15.46
CA GLY A 48 -12.90 -4.28 16.72
C GLY A 48 -11.97 -3.49 17.63
N ALA A 49 -10.71 -3.92 17.74
CA ALA A 49 -9.69 -3.23 18.52
C ALA A 49 -9.36 -1.83 17.96
N LEU A 50 -9.21 -1.70 16.64
CA LEU A 50 -8.99 -0.43 15.97
C LEU A 50 -10.19 0.51 16.13
N SER A 51 -11.42 -0.02 15.97
CA SER A 51 -12.65 0.74 16.17
C SER A 51 -12.72 1.34 17.57
N SER A 52 -12.46 0.52 18.59
CA SER A 52 -12.47 0.96 19.99
C SER A 52 -11.38 1.97 20.31
N ARG A 53 -10.17 1.80 19.71
CA ARG A 53 -9.02 2.67 19.95
C ARG A 53 -9.21 4.08 19.37
N HIS A 54 -9.82 4.17 18.19
CA HIS A 54 -9.90 5.44 17.44
C HIS A 54 -11.29 6.08 17.46
N GLY A 55 -12.31 5.39 17.97
CA GLY A 55 -13.67 5.93 18.06
C GLY A 55 -14.34 6.11 16.69
N VAL A 56 -13.98 5.29 15.69
CA VAL A 56 -14.53 5.28 14.34
C VAL A 56 -15.02 3.88 14.01
N GLN A 57 -15.83 3.72 12.97
CA GLN A 57 -16.20 2.38 12.49
C GLN A 57 -15.04 1.73 11.74
N VAL A 58 -14.58 0.57 12.22
CA VAL A 58 -13.64 -0.27 11.47
C VAL A 58 -14.28 -1.62 11.21
N ARG A 59 -14.31 -2.05 9.94
CA ARG A 59 -14.84 -3.34 9.51
C ARG A 59 -13.77 -4.16 8.82
N TYR A 60 -13.86 -5.47 8.94
CA TYR A 60 -13.03 -6.40 8.19
C TYR A 60 -13.86 -7.05 7.07
N ILE A 61 -13.30 -7.12 5.85
CA ILE A 61 -13.88 -7.82 4.73
C ILE A 61 -12.81 -8.70 4.09
N ALA A 62 -13.03 -10.02 4.10
CA ALA A 62 -12.15 -10.98 3.43
C ALA A 62 -12.32 -10.90 1.91
N ALA A 63 -11.21 -10.78 1.19
CA ALA A 63 -11.18 -10.87 -0.28
C ALA A 63 -9.75 -11.17 -0.75
N ASP A 64 -9.62 -12.10 -1.69
CA ASP A 64 -8.35 -12.48 -2.31
C ASP A 64 -8.02 -11.52 -3.47
N MET A 65 -7.01 -10.70 -3.24
CA MET A 65 -6.57 -9.70 -4.23
C MET A 65 -5.94 -10.32 -5.49
N SER A 66 -5.73 -11.62 -5.55
CA SER A 66 -5.33 -12.30 -6.79
C SER A 66 -6.50 -12.50 -7.78
N LYS A 67 -7.74 -12.29 -7.31
CA LYS A 67 -8.98 -12.54 -8.06
C LYS A 67 -9.73 -11.23 -8.32
N GLY A 68 -9.83 -10.82 -9.57
CA GLY A 68 -10.45 -9.55 -9.97
C GLY A 68 -11.91 -9.40 -9.51
N GLU A 69 -12.68 -10.49 -9.48
CA GLU A 69 -14.06 -10.49 -8.98
C GLU A 69 -14.11 -10.22 -7.46
N GLU A 70 -13.21 -10.81 -6.70
CA GLU A 70 -13.13 -10.56 -5.26
C GLU A 70 -12.68 -9.13 -4.94
N CYS A 71 -11.77 -8.57 -5.74
CA CYS A 71 -11.39 -7.16 -5.65
C CYS A 71 -12.61 -6.22 -5.83
N ARG A 72 -13.44 -6.47 -6.82
CA ARG A 72 -14.67 -5.69 -7.07
C ARG A 72 -15.68 -5.86 -5.95
N ARG A 73 -15.94 -7.13 -5.55
CA ARG A 73 -16.85 -7.45 -4.44
C ARG A 73 -16.44 -6.76 -3.12
N LEU A 74 -15.15 -6.64 -2.83
CA LEU A 74 -14.67 -5.91 -1.66
C LEU A 74 -15.21 -4.47 -1.64
N ILE A 75 -15.07 -3.76 -2.76
CA ILE A 75 -15.52 -2.36 -2.88
C ILE A 75 -17.04 -2.26 -2.78
N GLU A 76 -17.76 -3.12 -3.49
CA GLU A 76 -19.23 -3.17 -3.49
C GLU A 76 -19.77 -3.48 -2.08
N SER A 77 -19.18 -4.46 -1.37
CA SER A 77 -19.60 -4.87 -0.03
C SER A 77 -19.28 -3.81 1.04
N ALA A 78 -18.31 -2.94 0.78
CA ALA A 78 -18.04 -1.80 1.66
C ALA A 78 -19.17 -0.76 1.65
N GLY A 79 -19.95 -0.67 0.56
CA GLY A 79 -21.10 0.24 0.41
C GLY A 79 -20.74 1.70 0.16
N ALA A 80 -19.54 2.15 0.57
CA ALA A 80 -18.99 3.47 0.31
C ALA A 80 -17.46 3.38 0.18
N CYS A 81 -16.90 4.21 -0.69
CA CYS A 81 -15.45 4.31 -0.87
C CYS A 81 -15.08 5.75 -1.24
N ASP A 82 -14.72 6.54 -0.25
CA ASP A 82 -14.18 7.89 -0.45
C ASP A 82 -12.66 7.83 -0.68
N ILE A 83 -11.97 6.96 0.06
CA ILE A 83 -10.52 6.81 0.02
C ILE A 83 -10.22 5.34 -0.29
N LEU A 84 -9.52 5.08 -1.38
CA LEU A 84 -9.03 3.75 -1.73
C LEU A 84 -7.51 3.71 -1.59
N VAL A 85 -7.01 2.80 -0.74
CA VAL A 85 -5.57 2.54 -0.62
C VAL A 85 -5.28 1.14 -1.14
N ASN A 86 -4.66 1.06 -2.32
CA ASN A 86 -4.18 -0.17 -2.92
C ASN A 86 -2.80 -0.50 -2.36
N ASN A 87 -2.79 -1.34 -1.31
CA ASN A 87 -1.56 -1.71 -0.60
C ASN A 87 -1.20 -3.20 -0.77
N ALA A 88 -2.16 -4.08 -1.02
CA ALA A 88 -1.88 -5.52 -1.14
C ALA A 88 -0.70 -5.80 -2.07
N GLY A 89 0.20 -6.67 -1.63
CA GLY A 89 1.39 -6.99 -2.41
C GLY A 89 2.17 -8.16 -1.85
N ILE A 90 2.81 -8.89 -2.76
CA ILE A 90 3.71 -10.00 -2.47
C ILE A 90 5.02 -9.81 -3.26
N GLN A 91 6.06 -10.53 -2.84
CA GLN A 91 7.36 -10.53 -3.51
C GLN A 91 7.92 -11.95 -3.60
N HIS A 92 8.65 -12.21 -4.67
CA HIS A 92 9.52 -13.36 -4.84
C HIS A 92 10.84 -12.90 -5.45
N VAL A 93 11.94 -13.59 -5.13
CA VAL A 93 13.31 -13.23 -5.58
C VAL A 93 13.91 -14.43 -6.29
N ALA A 94 14.20 -14.26 -7.58
CA ALA A 94 14.88 -15.26 -8.42
C ALA A 94 15.54 -14.59 -9.63
N GLY A 95 16.49 -15.26 -10.29
CA GLY A 95 17.00 -14.86 -11.60
C GLY A 95 15.87 -14.79 -12.63
N ILE A 96 15.99 -13.93 -13.64
CA ILE A 96 14.93 -13.75 -14.63
C ILE A 96 14.67 -15.02 -15.46
N ASP A 97 15.69 -15.79 -15.72
CA ASP A 97 15.68 -17.06 -16.44
C ASP A 97 15.21 -18.24 -15.58
N GLU A 98 15.29 -18.12 -14.26
CA GLU A 98 14.84 -19.10 -13.28
C GLU A 98 13.56 -18.70 -12.55
N PHE A 99 12.95 -17.55 -12.92
CA PHE A 99 11.80 -17.00 -12.21
C PHE A 99 10.56 -17.88 -12.45
N PRO A 100 9.94 -18.47 -11.40
CA PRO A 100 8.78 -19.34 -11.57
C PRO A 100 7.59 -18.57 -12.16
N VAL A 101 7.00 -19.08 -13.25
CA VAL A 101 5.91 -18.40 -13.98
C VAL A 101 4.68 -18.18 -13.09
N GLU A 102 4.37 -19.13 -12.23
CA GLU A 102 3.26 -19.00 -11.28
C GLU A 102 3.49 -17.87 -10.26
N LYS A 103 4.74 -17.63 -9.85
CA LYS A 103 5.10 -16.50 -8.96
C LYS A 103 5.02 -15.18 -9.70
N TRP A 104 5.47 -15.15 -10.97
CA TRP A 104 5.31 -13.99 -11.84
C TRP A 104 3.83 -13.60 -11.96
N ASN A 105 2.98 -14.55 -12.34
CA ASN A 105 1.55 -14.33 -12.51
C ASN A 105 0.87 -13.86 -11.21
N ALA A 106 1.19 -14.49 -10.08
CA ALA A 106 0.65 -14.11 -8.78
C ALA A 106 1.06 -12.69 -8.38
N ILE A 107 2.32 -12.31 -8.61
CA ILE A 107 2.80 -10.95 -8.31
C ILE A 107 2.08 -9.92 -9.20
N LEU A 108 1.94 -10.15 -10.49
CA LEU A 108 1.20 -9.23 -11.37
C LEU A 108 -0.27 -9.14 -10.97
N ALA A 109 -0.91 -10.26 -10.64
CA ALA A 109 -2.31 -10.28 -10.22
C ALA A 109 -2.52 -9.45 -8.94
N ILE A 110 -1.70 -9.69 -7.90
CA ILE A 110 -1.88 -9.05 -6.58
C ILE A 110 -1.34 -7.62 -6.57
N ASN A 111 -0.14 -7.37 -7.13
CA ASN A 111 0.51 -6.06 -6.97
C ASN A 111 0.08 -5.03 -8.01
N LEU A 112 -0.51 -5.45 -9.15
CA LEU A 112 -0.90 -4.55 -10.23
C LEU A 112 -2.38 -4.69 -10.61
N SER A 113 -2.81 -5.90 -11.01
CA SER A 113 -4.17 -6.09 -11.52
C SER A 113 -5.23 -5.82 -10.44
N SER A 114 -4.93 -6.13 -9.17
CA SER A 114 -5.84 -5.81 -8.06
C SER A 114 -6.12 -4.31 -7.97
N ALA A 115 -5.06 -3.48 -8.08
CA ALA A 115 -5.19 -2.02 -8.03
C ALA A 115 -6.07 -1.49 -9.17
N PHE A 116 -5.99 -2.09 -10.37
CA PHE A 116 -6.91 -1.79 -11.46
C PHE A 116 -8.35 -2.19 -11.10
N HIS A 117 -8.59 -3.41 -10.62
CA HIS A 117 -9.94 -3.90 -10.34
C HIS A 117 -10.63 -3.13 -9.21
N THR A 118 -9.93 -2.83 -8.13
CA THR A 118 -10.47 -2.04 -7.01
C THR A 118 -10.72 -0.60 -7.42
N THR A 119 -9.80 0.03 -8.16
CA THR A 119 -9.97 1.40 -8.67
C THR A 119 -11.15 1.49 -9.62
N ALA A 120 -11.27 0.56 -10.58
CA ALA A 120 -12.40 0.53 -11.52
C ALA A 120 -13.77 0.38 -10.81
N ALA A 121 -13.83 -0.37 -9.69
CA ALA A 121 -15.03 -0.51 -8.89
C ALA A 121 -15.33 0.72 -8.01
N ALA A 122 -14.29 1.41 -7.49
CA ALA A 122 -14.45 2.56 -6.61
C ALA A 122 -14.80 3.87 -7.36
N LEU A 123 -14.25 4.08 -8.56
CA LEU A 123 -14.43 5.32 -9.32
C LEU A 123 -15.90 5.72 -9.56
N PRO A 124 -16.86 4.82 -9.88
CA PRO A 124 -18.26 5.22 -10.01
C PRO A 124 -18.83 5.84 -8.73
N MET A 125 -18.50 5.31 -7.56
CA MET A 125 -18.94 5.85 -6.26
C MET A 125 -18.30 7.22 -6.00
N MET A 126 -17.01 7.37 -6.26
CA MET A 126 -16.29 8.64 -6.10
C MET A 126 -16.83 9.72 -7.05
N ARG A 127 -17.13 9.36 -8.31
CA ARG A 127 -17.75 10.28 -9.28
C ARG A 127 -19.13 10.74 -8.85
N ALA A 128 -19.96 9.83 -8.36
CA ALA A 128 -21.29 10.18 -7.85
C ALA A 128 -21.22 11.12 -6.64
N ALA A 129 -20.19 10.98 -5.78
CA ALA A 129 -19.94 11.83 -4.64
C ALA A 129 -19.27 13.17 -5.01
N GLY A 130 -18.71 13.30 -6.23
CA GLY A 130 -17.89 14.46 -6.62
C GLY A 130 -16.59 14.60 -5.81
N TRP A 131 -16.14 13.53 -5.14
CA TRP A 131 -14.96 13.49 -4.29
C TRP A 131 -14.37 12.09 -4.21
N GLY A 132 -13.05 12.00 -4.28
CA GLY A 132 -12.37 10.71 -4.12
C GLY A 132 -10.86 10.85 -3.99
N ARG A 133 -10.24 9.86 -3.35
CA ARG A 133 -8.78 9.77 -3.19
C ARG A 133 -8.34 8.33 -3.47
N VAL A 134 -7.59 8.13 -4.54
CA VAL A 134 -6.95 6.86 -4.86
C VAL A 134 -5.47 6.97 -4.49
N ILE A 135 -5.00 6.11 -3.60
CA ILE A 135 -3.62 6.08 -3.11
C ILE A 135 -3.06 4.69 -3.37
N ASN A 136 -2.06 4.60 -4.22
CA ASN A 136 -1.41 3.34 -4.54
C ASN A 136 -0.10 3.22 -3.77
N ILE A 137 0.05 2.16 -2.97
CA ILE A 137 1.35 1.85 -2.33
C ILE A 137 2.22 1.15 -3.38
N ALA A 138 3.04 1.96 -4.04
CA ALA A 138 4.03 1.48 -4.99
C ALA A 138 5.29 0.96 -4.26
N SER A 139 6.45 1.50 -4.53
CA SER A 139 7.76 1.21 -3.91
C SER A 139 8.80 2.14 -4.52
N ALA A 140 9.96 2.30 -3.92
CA ALA A 140 11.17 2.79 -4.60
C ALA A 140 11.42 1.98 -5.89
N HIS A 141 11.08 0.68 -5.90
CA HIS A 141 11.10 -0.18 -7.10
C HIS A 141 10.01 0.13 -8.15
N GLY A 142 9.20 1.11 -7.96
CA GLY A 142 8.37 1.71 -9.01
C GLY A 142 9.06 2.84 -9.78
N LEU A 143 10.22 3.29 -9.28
CA LEU A 143 11.03 4.39 -9.82
C LEU A 143 12.45 3.95 -10.22
N THR A 144 12.95 2.85 -9.62
CA THR A 144 14.25 2.25 -9.91
C THR A 144 14.13 0.73 -9.90
N ALA A 145 15.23 0.01 -10.15
CA ALA A 145 15.24 -1.45 -10.19
C ALA A 145 16.27 -2.06 -9.24
N SER A 146 16.10 -3.35 -8.97
CA SER A 146 17.10 -4.21 -8.33
C SER A 146 17.14 -5.56 -9.02
N PRO A 147 18.29 -6.23 -9.12
CA PRO A 147 18.37 -7.57 -9.68
C PRO A 147 17.49 -8.54 -8.89
N TYR A 148 17.08 -9.62 -9.55
CA TYR A 148 16.30 -10.73 -8.99
C TYR A 148 14.85 -10.41 -8.57
N LYS A 149 14.30 -9.25 -8.95
CA LYS A 149 12.95 -8.79 -8.60
C LYS A 149 12.11 -8.44 -9.82
N SER A 150 12.27 -9.16 -10.94
CA SER A 150 11.68 -8.83 -12.23
C SER A 150 10.19 -8.57 -12.17
N ALA A 151 9.38 -9.50 -11.63
CA ALA A 151 7.94 -9.35 -11.53
C ALA A 151 7.51 -8.19 -10.61
N TYR A 152 8.20 -8.04 -9.47
CA TYR A 152 7.89 -6.99 -8.50
C TYR A 152 8.17 -5.60 -9.08
N VAL A 153 9.33 -5.42 -9.69
CA VAL A 153 9.71 -4.15 -10.34
C VAL A 153 8.75 -3.81 -11.48
N ALA A 154 8.43 -4.78 -12.33
CA ALA A 154 7.46 -4.59 -13.42
C ALA A 154 6.07 -4.16 -12.88
N ALA A 155 5.57 -4.86 -11.85
CA ALA A 155 4.28 -4.54 -11.24
C ALA A 155 4.28 -3.13 -10.61
N LYS A 156 5.33 -2.76 -9.88
CA LYS A 156 5.40 -1.45 -9.20
C LYS A 156 5.59 -0.28 -10.16
N HIS A 157 6.31 -0.46 -11.27
CA HIS A 157 6.32 0.52 -12.38
C HIS A 157 4.93 0.60 -13.04
N GLY A 158 4.26 -0.53 -13.25
CA GLY A 158 2.89 -0.57 -13.77
C GLY A 158 1.89 0.20 -12.90
N VAL A 159 1.99 0.07 -11.57
CA VAL A 159 1.16 0.82 -10.61
C VAL A 159 1.38 2.33 -10.73
N VAL A 160 2.63 2.78 -10.90
CA VAL A 160 2.93 4.21 -11.13
C VAL A 160 2.30 4.68 -12.43
N GLY A 161 2.36 3.88 -13.50
CA GLY A 161 1.68 4.16 -14.76
C GLY A 161 0.17 4.24 -14.61
N LEU A 162 -0.44 3.24 -13.94
CA LEU A 162 -1.88 3.21 -13.65
C LEU A 162 -2.33 4.44 -12.84
N THR A 163 -1.52 4.88 -11.86
CA THR A 163 -1.78 6.09 -11.07
C THR A 163 -1.92 7.32 -11.96
N LYS A 164 -1.02 7.50 -12.92
CA LYS A 164 -1.03 8.66 -13.85
C LYS A 164 -2.26 8.64 -14.74
N VAL A 165 -2.61 7.49 -15.30
CA VAL A 165 -3.82 7.34 -16.14
C VAL A 165 -5.08 7.65 -15.33
N THR A 166 -5.21 7.07 -14.13
CA THR A 166 -6.34 7.32 -13.23
C THR A 166 -6.47 8.82 -12.91
N ALA A 167 -5.36 9.50 -12.61
CA ALA A 167 -5.34 10.93 -12.34
C ALA A 167 -5.87 11.75 -13.52
N LEU A 168 -5.42 11.45 -14.73
CA LEU A 168 -5.85 12.16 -15.95
C LEU A 168 -7.33 11.92 -16.28
N GLU A 169 -7.82 10.70 -16.14
CA GLU A 169 -9.22 10.34 -16.38
C GLU A 169 -10.19 10.93 -15.34
N CYS A 170 -9.69 11.29 -14.17
CA CYS A 170 -10.46 11.88 -13.07
C CYS A 170 -10.27 13.40 -12.92
N ALA A 171 -9.46 14.02 -13.77
CA ALA A 171 -9.19 15.45 -13.68
C ALA A 171 -10.48 16.28 -13.75
N GLY A 172 -10.61 17.26 -12.85
CA GLY A 172 -11.79 18.13 -12.77
C GLY A 172 -13.01 17.50 -12.09
N GLN A 173 -12.93 16.25 -11.59
CA GLN A 173 -14.05 15.53 -10.97
C GLN A 173 -13.98 15.50 -9.43
N GLY A 174 -13.07 16.27 -8.82
CA GLY A 174 -12.86 16.23 -7.36
C GLY A 174 -12.11 14.98 -6.87
N ILE A 175 -11.58 14.17 -7.79
CA ILE A 175 -10.89 12.92 -7.49
C ILE A 175 -9.41 13.08 -7.80
N THR A 176 -8.55 12.61 -6.88
CA THR A 176 -7.09 12.55 -7.11
C THR A 176 -6.60 11.12 -7.04
N ALA A 177 -5.53 10.82 -7.78
CA ALA A 177 -4.84 9.54 -7.75
C ALA A 177 -3.34 9.74 -7.62
N ASN A 178 -2.72 9.18 -6.58
CA ASN A 178 -1.29 9.35 -6.32
C ASN A 178 -0.66 8.03 -5.87
N ALA A 179 0.65 7.91 -5.98
CA ALA A 179 1.41 6.77 -5.50
C ALA A 179 2.36 7.18 -4.37
N ILE A 180 2.41 6.37 -3.32
CA ILE A 180 3.47 6.44 -2.31
C ILE A 180 4.52 5.40 -2.68
N CYS A 181 5.79 5.79 -2.68
CA CYS A 181 6.92 4.95 -3.04
C CYS A 181 7.84 4.74 -1.82
N PRO A 182 7.51 3.76 -0.94
CA PRO A 182 8.36 3.47 0.20
C PRO A 182 9.70 2.86 -0.21
N GLY A 183 10.76 3.19 0.53
CA GLY A 183 11.97 2.39 0.59
C GLY A 183 11.80 1.17 1.49
N TYR A 184 12.80 0.87 2.31
CA TYR A 184 12.67 -0.15 3.36
C TYR A 184 11.86 0.40 4.53
N VAL A 185 10.78 -0.29 4.86
CA VAL A 185 9.88 0.02 5.98
C VAL A 185 10.03 -1.05 7.04
N LEU A 186 10.23 -0.66 8.29
CA LEU A 186 10.29 -1.59 9.40
C LEU A 186 8.90 -2.19 9.66
N THR A 187 8.73 -3.41 9.23
CA THR A 187 7.53 -4.22 9.44
C THR A 187 7.87 -5.49 10.19
N PRO A 188 6.93 -6.21 10.80
CA PRO A 188 7.21 -7.49 11.44
C PRO A 188 7.92 -8.49 10.49
N LEU A 189 7.60 -8.46 9.20
CA LEU A 189 8.26 -9.28 8.19
C LEU A 189 9.74 -8.91 8.02
N VAL A 190 10.06 -7.63 7.96
CA VAL A 190 11.46 -7.14 7.84
C VAL A 190 12.22 -7.40 9.12
N GLU A 191 11.62 -7.16 10.28
CA GLU A 191 12.20 -7.45 11.59
C GLU A 191 12.61 -8.92 11.70
N ALA A 192 11.74 -9.83 11.27
CA ALA A 192 12.01 -11.28 11.29
C ALA A 192 13.17 -11.71 10.37
N GLN A 193 13.55 -10.90 9.37
CA GLN A 193 14.66 -11.20 8.46
C GLN A 193 16.03 -10.79 9.04
N ILE A 194 16.07 -9.87 10.00
CA ILE A 194 17.32 -9.32 10.52
C ILE A 194 18.25 -10.40 11.11
N PRO A 195 17.77 -11.36 11.93
CA PRO A 195 18.65 -12.41 12.48
C PRO A 195 19.32 -13.26 11.40
N ASP A 196 18.61 -13.58 10.32
CA ASP A 196 19.18 -14.36 9.20
C ASP A 196 20.26 -13.55 8.46
N GLN A 197 20.05 -12.25 8.26
CA GLN A 197 21.05 -11.37 7.67
C GLN A 197 22.29 -11.23 8.57
N MET A 198 22.11 -11.10 9.89
CA MET A 198 23.20 -11.09 10.86
C MET A 198 24.07 -12.35 10.74
N LYS A 199 23.41 -13.53 10.70
CA LYS A 199 24.09 -14.82 10.56
C LYS A 199 24.82 -14.96 9.23
N LYS A 200 24.15 -14.58 8.13
CA LYS A 200 24.69 -14.68 6.78
C LYS A 200 25.94 -13.82 6.57
N HIS A 201 25.96 -12.62 7.13
CA HIS A 201 27.03 -11.66 6.97
C HIS A 201 28.01 -11.63 8.13
N ASN A 202 27.79 -12.44 9.19
CA ASN A 202 28.58 -12.45 10.43
C ASN A 202 28.75 -11.03 11.01
N MET A 203 27.66 -10.30 11.12
CA MET A 203 27.60 -8.91 11.59
C MET A 203 26.62 -8.77 12.76
N ASP A 204 26.84 -7.77 13.61
CA ASP A 204 25.85 -7.36 14.61
C ASP A 204 24.62 -6.71 13.93
N ARG A 205 23.55 -6.54 14.72
CA ARG A 205 22.27 -6.02 14.23
C ARG A 205 22.40 -4.65 13.56
N ASP A 206 23.06 -3.71 14.20
CA ASP A 206 23.14 -2.32 13.71
C ASP A 206 23.98 -2.25 12.43
N THR A 207 25.06 -2.98 12.38
CA THR A 207 25.96 -3.05 11.23
C THR A 207 25.25 -3.68 10.02
N VAL A 208 24.55 -4.82 10.20
CA VAL A 208 23.86 -5.48 9.09
C VAL A 208 22.70 -4.64 8.57
N ILE A 209 21.96 -3.96 9.44
CA ILE A 209 20.91 -3.05 9.02
C ILE A 209 21.48 -1.92 8.15
N LYS A 210 22.50 -1.21 8.66
CA LYS A 210 23.02 -0.01 8.00
C LYS A 210 23.84 -0.30 6.75
N GLN A 211 24.65 -1.38 6.76
CA GLN A 211 25.60 -1.65 5.69
C GLN A 211 25.08 -2.63 4.63
N VAL A 212 24.11 -3.49 4.99
CA VAL A 212 23.57 -4.51 4.08
C VAL A 212 22.13 -4.18 3.70
N MET A 213 21.22 -4.14 4.67
CA MET A 213 19.80 -3.99 4.37
C MET A 213 19.50 -2.60 3.81
N LEU A 214 20.05 -1.55 4.40
CA LEU A 214 19.84 -0.15 4.02
C LEU A 214 20.97 0.43 3.15
N GLU A 215 21.74 -0.41 2.48
CA GLU A 215 22.86 0.04 1.62
C GLU A 215 22.42 1.07 0.59
N ARG A 216 21.25 0.89 -0.01
CA ARG A 216 20.67 1.78 -1.02
C ARG A 216 19.85 2.94 -0.46
N GLN A 217 19.65 3.00 0.85
CA GLN A 217 18.89 4.04 1.52
C GLN A 217 19.84 4.99 2.24
N PRO A 218 20.17 6.17 1.70
CA PRO A 218 21.19 7.06 2.23
C PRO A 218 21.00 7.46 3.69
N SER A 219 19.76 7.58 4.15
CA SER A 219 19.45 7.87 5.56
C SER A 219 19.94 6.79 6.52
N ARG A 220 20.17 5.55 6.05
CA ARG A 220 20.50 4.37 6.86
C ARG A 220 19.48 4.08 7.97
N GLU A 221 18.26 4.56 7.83
CA GLU A 221 17.16 4.37 8.75
C GLU A 221 15.97 3.78 8.00
N PHE A 222 15.24 2.86 8.63
CA PHE A 222 13.97 2.38 8.09
C PHE A 222 12.92 3.48 8.14
N ALA A 223 12.10 3.59 7.10
CA ALA A 223 10.84 4.30 7.26
C ALA A 223 9.91 3.52 8.21
N THR A 224 9.03 4.22 8.89
CA THR A 224 8.03 3.59 9.76
C THR A 224 6.67 3.48 9.07
N VAL A 225 5.82 2.57 9.54
CA VAL A 225 4.48 2.41 8.98
C VAL A 225 3.62 3.67 9.21
N GLU A 226 3.88 4.39 10.32
CA GLU A 226 3.22 5.67 10.64
C GLU A 226 3.62 6.77 9.66
N GLN A 227 4.86 6.82 9.19
CA GLN A 227 5.30 7.79 8.17
C GLN A 227 4.59 7.55 6.84
N ILE A 228 4.42 6.28 6.44
CA ILE A 228 3.65 5.92 5.25
C ILE A 228 2.17 6.28 5.44
N GLY A 229 1.60 5.95 6.61
CA GLY A 229 0.22 6.28 6.95
C GLY A 229 -0.04 7.79 7.01
N GLY A 230 0.87 8.56 7.63
CA GLY A 230 0.80 10.03 7.65
C GLY A 230 0.83 10.64 6.25
N THR A 231 1.65 10.08 5.34
CA THR A 231 1.67 10.48 3.93
C THR A 231 0.33 10.16 3.25
N ALA A 232 -0.26 9.00 3.53
CA ALA A 232 -1.58 8.65 3.00
C ALA A 232 -2.68 9.60 3.52
N VAL A 233 -2.66 9.95 4.81
CA VAL A 233 -3.58 10.94 5.40
C VAL A 233 -3.40 12.31 4.75
N PHE A 234 -2.16 12.75 4.49
CA PHE A 234 -1.90 13.99 3.76
C PHE A 234 -2.52 13.95 2.36
N LEU A 235 -2.27 12.89 1.58
CA LEU A 235 -2.82 12.75 0.24
C LEU A 235 -4.35 12.63 0.22
N ALA A 236 -4.96 12.13 1.29
CA ALA A 236 -6.40 12.06 1.46
C ALA A 236 -7.03 13.39 1.87
N SER A 237 -6.25 14.36 2.34
CA SER A 237 -6.76 15.64 2.86
C SER A 237 -7.02 16.67 1.74
N ASP A 238 -7.73 17.75 2.10
CA ASP A 238 -7.97 18.89 1.20
C ASP A 238 -6.67 19.65 0.85
N ALA A 239 -5.65 19.57 1.71
CA ALA A 239 -4.34 20.16 1.43
C ALA A 239 -3.67 19.54 0.17
N ALA A 240 -4.05 18.31 -0.19
CA ALA A 240 -3.56 17.62 -1.38
C ALA A 240 -4.54 17.66 -2.57
N ALA A 241 -5.59 18.48 -2.54
CA ALA A 241 -6.64 18.49 -3.57
C ALA A 241 -6.12 18.78 -5.00
N GLN A 242 -4.97 19.44 -5.13
CA GLN A 242 -4.30 19.71 -6.41
C GLN A 242 -3.08 18.80 -6.67
N ILE A 243 -2.85 17.81 -5.79
CA ILE A 243 -1.79 16.82 -5.97
C ILE A 243 -2.43 15.57 -6.60
N THR A 244 -2.16 15.33 -7.88
CA THR A 244 -2.66 14.17 -8.62
C THR A 244 -1.67 13.72 -9.68
N GLY A 245 -1.62 12.42 -9.94
CA GLY A 245 -0.72 11.79 -10.91
C GLY A 245 0.74 11.70 -10.48
N THR A 246 1.06 12.04 -9.22
CA THR A 246 2.43 12.09 -8.72
C THR A 246 2.83 10.85 -7.93
N THR A 247 4.13 10.73 -7.70
CA THR A 247 4.74 9.78 -6.79
C THR A 247 5.38 10.54 -5.62
N ILE A 248 5.15 10.09 -4.39
CA ILE A 248 5.82 10.61 -3.20
C ILE A 248 6.74 9.52 -2.65
N SER A 249 8.04 9.77 -2.72
CA SER A 249 9.04 8.87 -2.14
C SER A 249 9.12 9.05 -0.62
N VAL A 250 9.06 7.92 0.11
CA VAL A 250 9.33 7.83 1.54
C VAL A 250 10.39 6.76 1.71
N ASP A 251 11.60 7.06 1.24
CA ASP A 251 12.64 6.07 0.93
C ASP A 251 14.04 6.45 1.45
N GLY A 252 14.12 7.47 2.31
CA GLY A 252 15.38 7.93 2.90
C GLY A 252 16.42 8.36 1.87
N GLY A 253 15.98 8.82 0.68
CA GLY A 253 16.83 9.32 -0.39
C GLY A 253 17.26 8.25 -1.41
N TRP A 254 16.74 7.03 -1.35
CA TRP A 254 17.11 5.96 -2.27
C TRP A 254 16.94 6.35 -3.75
N THR A 255 15.83 6.98 -4.10
CA THR A 255 15.53 7.32 -5.50
C THR A 255 16.04 8.72 -5.91
N ALA A 256 16.79 9.40 -5.05
CA ALA A 256 17.44 10.67 -5.36
C ALA A 256 18.88 10.49 -5.88
N LEU A 257 19.41 9.26 -5.92
CA LEU A 257 20.73 8.89 -6.40
C LEU A 257 20.73 8.59 -7.89
#